data_3683616d12433a09fa7c4bf2586f0a44
#
_entry.id   3683616d12433a09fa7c4bf2586f0a44
#
_cell.length_a   1.000
_cell.length_b   1.000
_cell.length_c   1.000
_cell.angle_alpha   90.00
_cell.angle_beta   90.00
_cell.angle_gamma   90.00
#
_symmetry.space_group_name_H-M   'P 1'
#
loop_
_entity.id
_entity.type
_entity.pdbx_description
1 polymer ?
#
loop_
_entity_poly.entity_id
_entity_poly.type
_entity_poly.pdbx_seq_one_letter_code
_entity_poly.pdbx_strand_id
1 'polypeptide(L)'
;MKSDNRIRGENVLVTGGAGFIGSALVRELLKEGANVIVYDNFLYGDRLNLMEIENSIHIVNGDILSWKVYNTIKECKVKYVFHLAAEPYIPHCYDNPEKFFDVNVKGTMNVLMACKTLDVSRVLHFSSSEVYGTAQYTPMDEKHPSLPLSTYAVSKLAADRLCFVFNREHDVRVVILRPFNSYGPRETQPYVIPELITQLAKTNVVKLGNINAKRDFTYVEDMAKGAIAMMESDIPNGEVVNLGSNKTYSIEQLAQLVGKLTGHDSIKIEVESSRLRTLDVDLLQCDYSKAQKYTGWKPQLDIEEGLKRTVQWYMENGKRWIWEKLL
;
A
#
# COMPACT_ATOMS: atom_id res chain seq x y z
N MET A 1 -1.24 13.24 -24.06
CA MET A 1 -0.11 12.43 -24.57
C MET A 1 -0.50 10.98 -24.42
N LYS A 2 -0.47 10.14 -25.46
CA LYS A 2 -0.61 8.69 -25.29
C LYS A 2 0.63 8.23 -24.54
N SER A 3 0.48 7.65 -23.34
CA SER A 3 1.56 6.92 -22.70
C SER A 3 1.99 5.83 -23.68
N ASP A 4 3.24 5.81 -24.08
CA ASP A 4 3.83 4.60 -24.64
C ASP A 4 3.63 3.55 -23.52
N ASN A 5 2.76 2.58 -23.74
CA ASN A 5 2.43 1.54 -22.76
C ASN A 5 3.68 0.66 -22.56
N ARG A 6 4.62 1.17 -21.75
CA ARG A 6 5.97 0.61 -21.53
C ARG A 6 5.95 -0.78 -20.91
N ILE A 7 4.88 -1.11 -20.17
CA ILE A 7 4.75 -2.39 -19.47
C ILE A 7 4.05 -3.47 -20.29
N ARG A 8 3.38 -3.11 -21.40
CA ARG A 8 2.64 -4.07 -22.22
C ARG A 8 3.57 -5.12 -22.84
N GLY A 9 3.26 -6.39 -22.58
CA GLY A 9 4.06 -7.55 -23.04
C GLY A 9 5.39 -7.74 -22.29
N GLU A 10 5.71 -6.88 -21.32
CA GLU A 10 6.95 -6.95 -20.56
C GLU A 10 6.77 -7.76 -19.28
N ASN A 11 7.85 -8.34 -18.80
CA ASN A 11 7.88 -9.09 -17.55
C ASN A 11 7.98 -8.13 -16.35
N VAL A 12 6.93 -8.11 -15.53
CA VAL A 12 6.75 -7.20 -14.40
C VAL A 12 6.71 -8.00 -13.10
N LEU A 13 7.64 -7.74 -12.19
CA LEU A 13 7.65 -8.32 -10.86
C LEU A 13 6.89 -7.45 -9.87
N VAL A 14 5.98 -8.06 -9.12
CA VAL A 14 5.30 -7.43 -7.98
C VAL A 14 5.68 -8.18 -6.70
N THR A 15 6.58 -7.62 -5.89
CA THR A 15 6.86 -8.17 -4.56
C THR A 15 5.75 -7.75 -3.60
N GLY A 16 5.28 -8.68 -2.75
CA GLY A 16 4.09 -8.43 -1.93
C GLY A 16 2.79 -8.45 -2.76
N GLY A 17 2.81 -9.16 -3.90
CA GLY A 17 1.69 -9.16 -4.86
C GLY A 17 0.45 -9.93 -4.40
N ALA A 18 0.56 -10.76 -3.34
CA ALA A 18 -0.58 -11.43 -2.70
C ALA A 18 -1.21 -10.60 -1.57
N GLY A 19 -0.60 -9.46 -1.22
CA GLY A 19 -1.11 -8.51 -0.23
C GLY A 19 -2.28 -7.69 -0.76
N PHE A 20 -2.75 -6.75 0.05
CA PHE A 20 -3.89 -5.87 -0.25
C PHE A 20 -3.66 -5.04 -1.53
N ILE A 21 -2.77 -4.05 -1.47
CA ILE A 21 -2.48 -3.16 -2.62
C ILE A 21 -1.86 -3.96 -3.77
N GLY A 22 -0.97 -4.93 -3.45
CA GLY A 22 -0.30 -5.75 -4.43
C GLY A 22 -1.27 -6.54 -5.31
N SER A 23 -2.30 -7.15 -4.74
CA SER A 23 -3.29 -7.93 -5.50
C SER A 23 -4.18 -7.07 -6.41
N ALA A 24 -4.46 -5.83 -6.02
CA ALA A 24 -5.15 -4.87 -6.88
C ALA A 24 -4.24 -4.41 -8.03
N LEU A 25 -2.97 -4.12 -7.73
CA LEU A 25 -1.97 -3.76 -8.74
C LEU A 25 -1.76 -4.88 -9.76
N VAL A 26 -1.66 -6.13 -9.33
CA VAL A 26 -1.55 -7.29 -10.22
C VAL A 26 -2.71 -7.34 -11.22
N ARG A 27 -3.95 -7.10 -10.77
CA ARG A 27 -5.14 -7.07 -11.65
C ARG A 27 -5.07 -5.94 -12.67
N GLU A 28 -4.67 -4.75 -12.25
CA GLU A 28 -4.55 -3.61 -13.18
C GLU A 28 -3.40 -3.85 -14.18
N LEU A 29 -2.26 -4.40 -13.76
CA LEU A 29 -1.16 -4.78 -14.66
C LEU A 29 -1.57 -5.79 -15.73
N LEU A 30 -2.39 -6.79 -15.36
CA LEU A 30 -2.94 -7.75 -16.33
C LEU A 30 -3.86 -7.07 -17.36
N LYS A 31 -4.68 -6.09 -16.94
CA LYS A 31 -5.52 -5.29 -17.87
C LYS A 31 -4.68 -4.47 -18.84
N GLU A 32 -3.52 -3.99 -18.40
CA GLU A 32 -2.56 -3.28 -19.27
C GLU A 32 -1.75 -4.23 -20.18
N GLY A 33 -1.91 -5.54 -20.03
CA GLY A 33 -1.26 -6.55 -20.86
C GLY A 33 0.18 -6.88 -20.46
N ALA A 34 0.55 -6.68 -19.22
CA ALA A 34 1.85 -7.09 -18.67
C ALA A 34 1.91 -8.60 -18.41
N ASN A 35 3.10 -9.19 -18.50
CA ASN A 35 3.39 -10.54 -18.01
C ASN A 35 3.75 -10.44 -16.52
N VAL A 36 2.81 -10.76 -15.62
CA VAL A 36 2.97 -10.48 -14.19
C VAL A 36 3.56 -11.66 -13.44
N ILE A 37 4.66 -11.39 -12.73
CA ILE A 37 5.28 -12.29 -11.76
C ILE A 37 4.96 -11.77 -10.35
N VAL A 38 4.28 -12.57 -9.55
CA VAL A 38 4.02 -12.30 -8.12
C VAL A 38 5.09 -12.97 -7.30
N TYR A 39 5.77 -12.19 -6.45
CA TYR A 39 6.75 -12.69 -5.48
C TYR A 39 6.28 -12.37 -4.07
N ASP A 40 5.90 -13.38 -3.30
CA ASP A 40 5.32 -13.22 -1.97
C ASP A 40 5.71 -14.40 -1.07
N ASN A 41 5.94 -14.18 0.22
CA ASN A 41 6.19 -15.25 1.18
C ASN A 41 4.90 -15.75 1.85
N PHE A 42 3.76 -15.13 1.54
CA PHE A 42 2.43 -15.43 2.05
C PHE A 42 2.31 -15.36 3.59
N LEU A 43 3.17 -14.58 4.24
CA LEU A 43 3.07 -14.35 5.68
C LEU A 43 1.85 -13.49 6.02
N TYR A 44 1.62 -12.44 5.22
CA TYR A 44 0.47 -11.53 5.31
C TYR A 44 -0.35 -11.49 4.02
N GLY A 45 0.26 -11.85 2.91
CA GLY A 45 -0.43 -12.04 1.64
C GLY A 45 -1.28 -13.32 1.66
N ASP A 46 -2.40 -13.32 0.95
CA ASP A 46 -3.27 -14.49 0.82
C ASP A 46 -3.38 -14.93 -0.64
N ARG A 47 -3.22 -16.24 -0.88
CA ARG A 47 -3.48 -16.84 -2.20
C ARG A 47 -4.91 -16.60 -2.68
N LEU A 48 -5.87 -16.50 -1.77
CA LEU A 48 -7.25 -16.17 -2.10
C LEU A 48 -7.38 -14.82 -2.80
N ASN A 49 -6.49 -13.87 -2.51
CA ASN A 49 -6.46 -12.59 -3.20
C ASN A 49 -6.08 -12.70 -4.68
N LEU A 50 -5.48 -13.82 -5.09
CA LEU A 50 -5.01 -14.07 -6.46
C LEU A 50 -5.82 -15.17 -7.18
N MET A 51 -6.68 -15.89 -6.48
CA MET A 51 -7.34 -17.12 -6.98
C MET A 51 -8.04 -16.92 -8.33
N GLU A 52 -8.74 -15.79 -8.52
CA GLU A 52 -9.50 -15.50 -9.75
C GLU A 52 -8.59 -15.26 -10.98
N ILE A 53 -7.31 -14.93 -10.75
CA ILE A 53 -6.33 -14.57 -11.78
C ILE A 53 -5.11 -15.51 -11.78
N GLU A 54 -5.12 -16.58 -10.99
CA GLU A 54 -3.97 -17.47 -10.78
C GLU A 54 -3.42 -18.04 -12.09
N ASN A 55 -4.29 -18.39 -13.03
CA ASN A 55 -3.91 -18.91 -14.34
C ASN A 55 -3.27 -17.86 -15.28
N SER A 56 -3.34 -16.58 -14.94
CA SER A 56 -2.83 -15.47 -15.76
C SER A 56 -1.53 -14.87 -15.22
N ILE A 57 -0.99 -15.42 -14.13
CA ILE A 57 0.19 -14.89 -13.44
C ILE A 57 1.19 -15.99 -13.13
N HIS A 58 2.46 -15.62 -12.96
CA HIS A 58 3.48 -16.52 -12.43
C HIS A 58 3.70 -16.26 -10.95
N ILE A 59 3.39 -17.23 -10.07
CA ILE A 59 3.52 -17.07 -8.62
C ILE A 59 4.82 -17.73 -8.14
N VAL A 60 5.65 -16.93 -7.46
CA VAL A 60 6.88 -17.39 -6.79
C VAL A 60 6.73 -17.19 -5.28
N ASN A 61 6.67 -18.29 -4.52
CA ASN A 61 6.75 -18.20 -3.06
C ASN A 61 8.20 -17.91 -2.66
N GLY A 62 8.46 -16.73 -2.09
CA GLY A 62 9.80 -16.32 -1.71
C GLY A 62 9.82 -15.11 -0.77
N ASP A 63 10.86 -15.05 0.05
CA ASP A 63 11.12 -13.96 0.98
C ASP A 63 12.17 -13.01 0.39
N ILE A 64 11.93 -11.68 0.47
CA ILE A 64 12.87 -10.66 -0.01
C ILE A 64 14.16 -10.60 0.79
N LEU A 65 14.20 -11.23 1.97
CA LEU A 65 15.42 -11.41 2.75
C LEU A 65 16.33 -12.49 2.18
N SER A 66 15.81 -13.36 1.31
CA SER A 66 16.57 -14.42 0.67
C SER A 66 17.10 -14.00 -0.71
N TRP A 67 18.19 -14.65 -1.15
CA TRP A 67 18.76 -14.46 -2.48
C TRP A 67 17.83 -14.93 -3.63
N LYS A 68 16.72 -15.56 -3.29
CA LYS A 68 15.75 -16.04 -4.26
C LYS A 68 15.15 -14.92 -5.11
N VAL A 69 15.03 -13.69 -4.57
CA VAL A 69 14.54 -12.53 -5.34
C VAL A 69 15.45 -12.21 -6.52
N TYR A 70 16.77 -12.29 -6.36
CA TYR A 70 17.73 -12.14 -7.44
C TYR A 70 17.54 -13.19 -8.54
N ASN A 71 17.45 -14.48 -8.14
CA ASN A 71 17.23 -15.57 -9.09
C ASN A 71 15.91 -15.40 -9.85
N THR A 72 14.84 -15.01 -9.17
CA THR A 72 13.53 -14.74 -9.80
C THR A 72 13.63 -13.64 -10.85
N ILE A 73 14.26 -12.51 -10.52
CA ILE A 73 14.45 -11.39 -11.47
C ILE A 73 15.23 -11.87 -12.70
N LYS A 74 16.30 -12.65 -12.49
CA LYS A 74 17.17 -13.18 -13.55
C LYS A 74 16.45 -14.18 -14.45
N GLU A 75 15.85 -15.20 -13.86
CA GLU A 75 15.22 -16.33 -14.58
C GLU A 75 13.98 -15.88 -15.34
N CYS A 76 13.15 -15.00 -14.72
CA CYS A 76 11.98 -14.44 -15.35
C CYS A 76 12.30 -13.24 -16.28
N LYS A 77 13.57 -12.85 -16.44
CA LYS A 77 13.98 -11.69 -17.26
C LYS A 77 13.15 -10.45 -16.97
N VAL A 78 12.99 -10.14 -15.67
CA VAL A 78 12.15 -9.05 -15.20
C VAL A 78 12.68 -7.71 -15.69
N LYS A 79 11.81 -6.89 -16.26
CA LYS A 79 12.13 -5.57 -16.76
C LYS A 79 11.69 -4.44 -15.85
N TYR A 80 10.56 -4.61 -15.15
CA TYR A 80 10.01 -3.64 -14.22
C TYR A 80 9.69 -4.29 -12.87
N VAL A 81 9.94 -3.57 -11.79
CA VAL A 81 9.68 -4.05 -10.42
C VAL A 81 8.79 -3.08 -9.69
N PHE A 82 7.66 -3.55 -9.18
CA PHE A 82 6.87 -2.89 -8.16
C PHE A 82 7.19 -3.53 -6.82
N HIS A 83 7.83 -2.77 -5.93
CA HIS A 83 8.30 -3.29 -4.66
C HIS A 83 7.37 -2.87 -3.52
N LEU A 84 6.44 -3.78 -3.15
CA LEU A 84 5.45 -3.58 -2.08
C LEU A 84 5.69 -4.47 -0.86
N ALA A 85 6.50 -5.54 -0.99
CA ALA A 85 6.78 -6.45 0.14
C ALA A 85 7.34 -5.67 1.33
N ALA A 86 6.69 -5.80 2.47
CA ALA A 86 7.02 -5.08 3.71
C ALA A 86 6.38 -5.76 4.92
N GLU A 87 6.84 -5.43 6.12
CA GLU A 87 6.08 -5.53 7.35
C GLU A 87 5.17 -4.28 7.44
N PRO A 88 3.83 -4.41 7.24
CA PRO A 88 3.00 -3.24 7.03
C PRO A 88 2.20 -2.80 8.25
N TYR A 89 1.98 -3.70 9.24
CA TYR A 89 0.99 -3.47 10.29
C TYR A 89 1.62 -2.86 11.54
N ILE A 90 1.39 -1.56 11.75
CA ILE A 90 2.02 -0.77 12.82
C ILE A 90 1.92 -1.41 14.21
N PRO A 91 0.76 -1.98 14.66
CA PRO A 91 0.72 -2.60 15.99
C PRO A 91 1.77 -3.67 16.24
N HIS A 92 2.19 -4.41 15.21
CA HIS A 92 3.25 -5.42 15.36
C HIS A 92 4.64 -4.83 15.59
N CYS A 93 4.88 -3.53 15.30
CA CYS A 93 6.20 -2.94 15.47
C CYS A 93 6.55 -2.67 16.94
N TYR A 94 5.57 -2.67 17.83
CA TYR A 94 5.81 -2.52 19.27
C TYR A 94 6.47 -3.76 19.87
N ASP A 95 6.09 -4.95 19.39
CA ASP A 95 6.59 -6.22 19.91
C ASP A 95 7.82 -6.73 19.14
N ASN A 96 7.90 -6.41 17.85
CA ASN A 96 8.94 -6.94 16.95
C ASN A 96 9.60 -5.85 16.09
N PRO A 97 10.24 -4.82 16.70
CA PRO A 97 10.80 -3.69 15.95
C PRO A 97 11.91 -4.11 14.97
N GLU A 98 12.75 -5.09 15.31
CA GLU A 98 13.85 -5.58 14.47
C GLU A 98 13.35 -6.13 13.14
N LYS A 99 12.22 -6.85 13.14
CA LYS A 99 11.64 -7.43 11.95
C LYS A 99 11.26 -6.36 10.92
N PHE A 100 10.83 -5.17 11.36
CA PHE A 100 10.53 -4.05 10.48
C PHE A 100 11.78 -3.53 9.77
N PHE A 101 12.92 -3.47 10.45
CA PHE A 101 14.19 -3.10 9.82
C PHE A 101 14.71 -4.21 8.90
N ASP A 102 14.66 -5.45 9.31
CA ASP A 102 15.06 -6.56 8.44
C ASP A 102 14.24 -6.57 7.14
N VAL A 103 12.92 -6.60 7.23
CA VAL A 103 12.08 -6.71 6.03
C VAL A 103 12.07 -5.41 5.23
N ASN A 104 11.76 -4.27 5.88
CA ASN A 104 11.53 -3.03 5.15
C ASN A 104 12.83 -2.38 4.65
N VAL A 105 13.94 -2.50 5.38
CA VAL A 105 15.21 -1.87 4.99
C VAL A 105 16.13 -2.86 4.28
N LYS A 106 16.52 -3.94 4.95
CA LYS A 106 17.42 -4.95 4.37
C LYS A 106 16.77 -5.68 3.19
N GLY A 107 15.48 -6.03 3.29
CA GLY A 107 14.72 -6.61 2.18
C GLY A 107 14.69 -5.69 0.96
N THR A 108 14.43 -4.38 1.17
CA THR A 108 14.49 -3.37 0.09
C THR A 108 15.89 -3.29 -0.50
N MET A 109 16.94 -3.32 0.33
CA MET A 109 18.32 -3.32 -0.16
C MET A 109 18.62 -4.54 -1.05
N ASN A 110 18.14 -5.74 -0.68
CA ASN A 110 18.31 -6.94 -1.50
C ASN A 110 17.64 -6.80 -2.88
N VAL A 111 16.44 -6.23 -2.92
CA VAL A 111 15.73 -5.97 -4.19
C VAL A 111 16.50 -4.96 -5.04
N LEU A 112 16.96 -3.86 -4.45
CA LEU A 112 17.74 -2.83 -5.16
C LEU A 112 19.08 -3.37 -5.69
N MET A 113 19.79 -4.19 -4.90
CA MET A 113 21.02 -4.87 -5.34
C MET A 113 20.78 -5.81 -6.51
N ALA A 114 19.68 -6.57 -6.48
CA ALA A 114 19.30 -7.43 -7.59
C ALA A 114 18.98 -6.61 -8.85
N CYS A 115 18.20 -5.53 -8.71
CA CYS A 115 17.86 -4.64 -9.81
C CYS A 115 19.08 -3.94 -10.40
N LYS A 116 20.04 -3.51 -9.57
CA LYS A 116 21.33 -2.96 -10.01
C LYS A 116 22.10 -3.97 -10.86
N THR A 117 22.30 -5.18 -10.32
CA THR A 117 23.15 -6.19 -10.95
C THR A 117 22.59 -6.71 -12.27
N LEU A 118 21.25 -6.76 -12.39
CA LEU A 118 20.53 -7.28 -13.55
C LEU A 118 19.99 -6.20 -14.47
N ASP A 119 20.39 -4.94 -14.26
CA ASP A 119 20.02 -3.76 -15.08
C ASP A 119 18.52 -3.64 -15.33
N VAL A 120 17.70 -3.78 -14.26
CA VAL A 120 16.25 -3.63 -14.34
C VAL A 120 15.90 -2.22 -14.85
N SER A 121 14.97 -2.13 -15.79
CA SER A 121 14.65 -0.87 -16.48
C SER A 121 14.08 0.18 -15.55
N ARG A 122 13.24 -0.20 -14.56
CA ARG A 122 12.73 0.71 -13.55
C ARG A 122 12.15 -0.04 -12.35
N VAL A 123 12.28 0.57 -11.17
CA VAL A 123 11.69 0.13 -9.91
C VAL A 123 10.73 1.20 -9.41
N LEU A 124 9.54 0.82 -8.97
CA LEU A 124 8.67 1.65 -8.15
C LEU A 124 8.64 1.10 -6.72
N HIS A 125 9.24 1.84 -5.79
CA HIS A 125 9.25 1.48 -4.38
C HIS A 125 8.06 2.09 -3.63
N PHE A 126 7.28 1.28 -2.95
CA PHE A 126 6.21 1.76 -2.07
C PHE A 126 6.76 2.09 -0.68
N SER A 127 6.93 3.37 -0.42
CA SER A 127 7.20 3.96 0.89
C SER A 127 5.89 4.07 1.70
N SER A 128 5.65 5.18 2.40
CA SER A 128 4.42 5.43 3.17
C SER A 128 4.27 6.92 3.48
N SER A 129 3.03 7.42 3.60
CA SER A 129 2.75 8.75 4.15
C SER A 129 3.09 8.84 5.65
N GLU A 130 3.15 7.73 6.36
CA GLU A 130 3.53 7.68 7.79
C GLU A 130 4.96 8.22 8.04
N VAL A 131 5.81 8.28 7.00
CA VAL A 131 7.15 8.88 7.10
C VAL A 131 7.12 10.36 7.45
N TYR A 132 6.01 11.04 7.14
CA TYR A 132 5.82 12.46 7.46
C TYR A 132 5.48 12.71 8.93
N GLY A 133 4.84 11.75 9.61
CA GLY A 133 4.22 11.99 10.90
C GLY A 133 2.98 12.89 10.78
N THR A 134 2.59 13.54 11.87
CA THR A 134 1.46 14.46 11.88
C THR A 134 1.74 15.71 11.03
N ALA A 135 0.76 16.10 10.22
CA ALA A 135 0.88 17.23 9.31
C ALA A 135 1.29 18.54 10.03
N GLN A 136 2.36 19.16 9.54
CA GLN A 136 2.79 20.50 9.95
C GLN A 136 2.06 21.57 9.13
N TYR A 137 1.67 21.23 7.92
CA TYR A 137 0.80 21.99 7.02
C TYR A 137 0.02 21.06 6.10
N THR A 138 -1.08 21.52 5.55
CA THR A 138 -1.94 20.76 4.63
C THR A 138 -2.33 21.59 3.41
N PRO A 139 -2.52 20.93 2.25
CA PRO A 139 -2.18 19.54 1.97
C PRO A 139 -0.66 19.30 2.00
N MET A 140 -0.24 18.07 2.32
CA MET A 140 1.16 17.68 2.49
C MET A 140 1.77 17.33 1.14
N ASP A 141 2.70 18.14 0.67
CA ASP A 141 3.51 17.86 -0.53
C ASP A 141 4.78 17.04 -0.16
N GLU A 142 5.60 16.71 -1.16
CA GLU A 142 6.82 15.92 -0.96
C GLU A 142 7.96 16.69 -0.27
N LYS A 143 7.82 18.00 -0.04
CA LYS A 143 8.73 18.84 0.74
C LYS A 143 8.37 18.87 2.22
N HIS A 144 7.21 18.32 2.59
CA HIS A 144 6.80 18.25 3.98
C HIS A 144 7.89 17.55 4.82
N PRO A 145 8.22 18.04 6.03
CA PRO A 145 9.18 17.40 6.92
C PRO A 145 8.84 15.94 7.19
N SER A 146 9.87 15.08 7.24
CA SER A 146 9.72 13.67 7.59
C SER A 146 10.01 13.48 9.09
N LEU A 147 8.94 13.34 9.87
CA LEU A 147 8.96 13.20 11.34
C LEU A 147 8.19 11.94 11.77
N PRO A 148 8.72 10.73 11.46
CA PRO A 148 8.02 9.46 11.69
C PRO A 148 7.75 9.21 13.17
N LEU A 149 6.54 8.73 13.50
CA LEU A 149 6.06 8.50 14.87
C LEU A 149 5.96 7.00 15.25
N SER A 150 6.50 6.10 14.45
CA SER A 150 6.53 4.66 14.73
C SER A 150 7.78 3.99 14.16
N THR A 151 8.19 2.85 14.71
CA THR A 151 9.29 2.05 14.16
C THR A 151 9.01 1.63 12.71
N TYR A 152 7.75 1.32 12.38
CA TYR A 152 7.32 1.11 10.99
C TYR A 152 7.67 2.32 10.12
N ALA A 153 7.24 3.51 10.52
CA ALA A 153 7.45 4.73 9.73
C ALA A 153 8.95 5.08 9.58
N VAL A 154 9.75 4.86 10.64
CA VAL A 154 11.21 5.00 10.58
C VAL A 154 11.82 4.02 9.59
N SER A 155 11.41 2.74 9.60
CA SER A 155 11.92 1.73 8.67
C SER A 155 11.54 2.05 7.21
N LYS A 156 10.32 2.56 6.98
CA LYS A 156 9.87 3.00 5.64
C LYS A 156 10.64 4.23 5.16
N LEU A 157 10.93 5.19 6.05
CA LEU A 157 11.78 6.34 5.71
C LEU A 157 13.21 5.92 5.40
N ALA A 158 13.78 4.98 6.15
CA ALA A 158 15.11 4.44 5.87
C ALA A 158 15.18 3.77 4.49
N ALA A 159 14.18 2.94 4.15
CA ALA A 159 14.07 2.30 2.84
C ALA A 159 13.89 3.32 1.69
N ASP A 160 13.07 4.34 1.91
CA ASP A 160 12.85 5.47 1.00
C ASP A 160 14.20 6.19 0.70
N ARG A 161 14.95 6.53 1.75
CA ARG A 161 16.27 7.16 1.58
C ARG A 161 17.31 6.23 0.95
N LEU A 162 17.25 4.95 1.24
CA LEU A 162 18.07 3.94 0.59
C LEU A 162 17.82 3.90 -0.93
N CYS A 163 16.56 3.94 -1.37
CA CYS A 163 16.21 4.04 -2.79
C CYS A 163 16.82 5.28 -3.45
N PHE A 164 16.72 6.44 -2.79
CA PHE A 164 17.34 7.68 -3.29
C PHE A 164 18.87 7.56 -3.43
N VAL A 165 19.54 7.00 -2.42
CA VAL A 165 21.00 6.81 -2.43
C VAL A 165 21.41 5.83 -3.53
N PHE A 166 20.71 4.70 -3.68
CA PHE A 166 20.98 3.74 -4.75
C PHE A 166 20.81 4.34 -6.15
N ASN A 167 19.87 5.25 -6.33
CA ASN A 167 19.79 5.99 -7.58
C ASN A 167 21.04 6.87 -7.82
N ARG A 168 21.52 7.58 -6.79
CA ARG A 168 22.65 8.53 -6.94
C ARG A 168 24.02 7.86 -7.03
N GLU A 169 24.22 6.80 -6.27
CA GLU A 169 25.52 6.12 -6.19
C GLU A 169 25.66 4.98 -7.19
N HIS A 170 24.55 4.39 -7.61
CA HIS A 170 24.56 3.14 -8.38
C HIS A 170 23.68 3.18 -9.64
N ASP A 171 23.15 4.33 -10.01
CA ASP A 171 22.30 4.54 -11.18
C ASP A 171 21.07 3.62 -11.25
N VAL A 172 20.60 3.09 -10.09
CA VAL A 172 19.37 2.31 -10.05
C VAL A 172 18.19 3.22 -10.39
N ARG A 173 17.47 2.87 -11.43
CA ARG A 173 16.30 3.64 -11.90
C ARG A 173 15.10 3.38 -10.99
N VAL A 174 14.97 4.12 -9.91
CA VAL A 174 13.90 3.96 -8.93
C VAL A 174 13.10 5.23 -8.74
N VAL A 175 11.77 5.09 -8.66
CA VAL A 175 10.83 6.13 -8.22
C VAL A 175 10.25 5.70 -6.89
N ILE A 176 10.05 6.66 -5.99
CA ILE A 176 9.61 6.42 -4.62
C ILE A 176 8.17 6.93 -4.50
N LEU A 177 7.23 6.02 -4.30
CA LEU A 177 5.83 6.34 -4.05
C LEU A 177 5.57 6.39 -2.55
N ARG A 178 5.03 7.50 -2.06
CA ARG A 178 4.47 7.62 -0.71
C ARG A 178 2.94 7.57 -0.78
N PRO A 179 2.34 6.38 -0.68
CA PRO A 179 0.89 6.25 -0.67
C PRO A 179 0.34 6.80 0.65
N PHE A 180 -0.77 7.54 0.58
CA PHE A 180 -1.62 7.81 1.73
C PHE A 180 -2.53 6.61 1.99
N ASN A 181 -3.41 6.66 2.99
CA ASN A 181 -4.13 5.45 3.38
C ASN A 181 -4.94 4.88 2.21
N SER A 182 -4.75 3.62 1.92
CA SER A 182 -5.56 2.90 0.94
C SER A 182 -6.66 2.12 1.63
N TYR A 183 -7.80 1.94 0.96
CA TYR A 183 -8.91 1.10 1.43
C TYR A 183 -9.55 0.38 0.25
N GLY A 184 -10.24 -0.72 0.52
CA GLY A 184 -10.90 -1.48 -0.54
C GLY A 184 -11.06 -2.96 -0.23
N PRO A 185 -11.46 -3.75 -1.22
CA PRO A 185 -11.50 -5.21 -1.13
C PRO A 185 -10.13 -5.84 -0.86
N ARG A 186 -10.12 -6.99 -0.19
CA ARG A 186 -8.93 -7.85 -0.01
C ARG A 186 -7.85 -7.30 0.93
N GLU A 187 -8.22 -6.39 1.85
CA GLU A 187 -7.28 -6.01 2.92
C GLU A 187 -6.86 -7.25 3.72
N THR A 188 -5.57 -7.33 4.02
CA THR A 188 -4.98 -8.51 4.68
C THR A 188 -4.67 -8.30 6.16
N GLN A 189 -4.97 -7.11 6.69
CA GLN A 189 -4.76 -6.75 8.08
C GLN A 189 -6.01 -6.07 8.65
N PRO A 190 -6.27 -6.14 9.95
CA PRO A 190 -7.40 -5.49 10.59
C PRO A 190 -7.20 -3.97 10.69
N TYR A 191 -7.10 -3.31 9.52
CA TYR A 191 -7.14 -1.86 9.45
C TYR A 191 -8.54 -1.34 9.80
N VAL A 192 -8.67 -0.04 9.99
CA VAL A 192 -9.89 0.58 10.52
C VAL A 192 -11.15 0.25 9.74
N ILE A 193 -11.12 0.22 8.41
CA ILE A 193 -12.32 -0.01 7.59
C ILE A 193 -12.77 -1.48 7.67
N PRO A 194 -11.93 -2.50 7.43
CA PRO A 194 -12.34 -3.89 7.65
C PRO A 194 -12.73 -4.19 9.09
N GLU A 195 -12.06 -3.60 10.07
CA GLU A 195 -12.42 -3.73 11.49
C GLU A 195 -13.82 -3.17 11.78
N LEU A 196 -14.16 -1.99 11.24
CA LEU A 196 -15.51 -1.43 11.33
C LEU A 196 -16.56 -2.35 10.70
N ILE A 197 -16.30 -2.85 9.50
CA ILE A 197 -17.24 -3.75 8.79
C ILE A 197 -17.46 -5.03 9.61
N THR A 198 -16.37 -5.61 10.16
CA THR A 198 -16.44 -6.84 10.97
C THR A 198 -17.27 -6.64 12.23
N GLN A 199 -17.07 -5.55 12.95
CA GLN A 199 -17.81 -5.26 14.16
C GLN A 199 -19.29 -4.98 13.85
N LEU A 200 -19.56 -4.15 12.84
CA LEU A 200 -20.92 -3.77 12.43
C LEU A 200 -21.72 -4.88 11.77
N ALA A 201 -21.06 -5.91 11.26
CA ALA A 201 -21.74 -7.13 10.84
C ALA A 201 -22.34 -7.94 12.01
N LYS A 202 -21.92 -7.69 13.24
CA LYS A 202 -22.33 -8.43 14.44
C LYS A 202 -23.24 -7.61 15.38
N THR A 203 -23.02 -6.28 15.43
CA THR A 203 -23.70 -5.39 16.38
C THR A 203 -23.64 -3.95 15.88
N ASN A 204 -24.44 -3.06 16.46
CA ASN A 204 -24.36 -1.62 16.21
C ASN A 204 -23.37 -0.89 17.14
N VAL A 205 -22.53 -1.61 17.87
CA VAL A 205 -21.48 -1.05 18.76
C VAL A 205 -20.12 -1.29 18.12
N VAL A 206 -19.31 -0.24 18.01
CA VAL A 206 -17.94 -0.33 17.52
C VAL A 206 -16.95 0.14 18.59
N LYS A 207 -15.87 -0.60 18.76
CA LYS A 207 -14.79 -0.34 19.68
C LYS A 207 -13.58 0.16 18.91
N LEU A 208 -13.17 1.39 19.16
CA LEU A 208 -12.15 2.11 18.40
C LEU A 208 -11.09 2.72 19.34
N GLY A 209 -9.96 3.11 18.76
CA GLY A 209 -8.94 3.90 19.44
C GLY A 209 -9.19 5.40 19.26
N ASN A 210 -8.24 6.12 18.64
CA ASN A 210 -8.34 7.57 18.42
C ASN A 210 -9.35 7.90 17.30
N ILE A 211 -10.57 8.24 17.70
CA ILE A 211 -11.67 8.57 16.77
C ILE A 211 -11.52 9.92 16.08
N ASN A 212 -10.69 10.81 16.63
CA ASN A 212 -10.47 12.16 16.11
C ASN A 212 -9.37 12.21 15.02
N ALA A 213 -8.52 11.19 14.94
CA ALA A 213 -7.48 11.13 13.94
C ALA A 213 -8.07 11.19 12.52
N LYS A 214 -7.50 12.05 11.67
CA LYS A 214 -7.96 12.26 10.30
C LYS A 214 -6.98 11.66 9.31
N ARG A 215 -7.50 10.94 8.32
CA ARG A 215 -6.72 10.28 7.28
C ARG A 215 -7.29 10.59 5.91
N ASP A 216 -6.40 10.64 4.94
CA ASP A 216 -6.71 10.71 3.51
C ASP A 216 -6.81 9.27 2.98
N PHE A 217 -8.00 8.91 2.50
CA PHE A 217 -8.27 7.55 2.02
C PHE A 217 -8.43 7.52 0.51
N THR A 218 -7.68 6.65 -0.15
CA THR A 218 -7.72 6.41 -1.59
C THR A 218 -8.17 4.98 -1.86
N TYR A 219 -9.12 4.81 -2.78
CA TYR A 219 -9.56 3.48 -3.18
C TYR A 219 -8.43 2.69 -3.84
N VAL A 220 -8.32 1.41 -3.50
CA VAL A 220 -7.14 0.59 -3.84
C VAL A 220 -6.87 0.46 -5.33
N GLU A 221 -7.93 0.43 -6.16
CA GLU A 221 -7.77 0.41 -7.62
C GLU A 221 -7.22 1.75 -8.16
N ASP A 222 -7.62 2.88 -7.58
CA ASP A 222 -7.06 4.18 -7.95
C ASP A 222 -5.58 4.28 -7.55
N MET A 223 -5.22 3.73 -6.39
CA MET A 223 -3.82 3.63 -5.96
C MET A 223 -3.01 2.77 -6.94
N ALA A 224 -3.53 1.62 -7.36
CA ALA A 224 -2.88 0.74 -8.33
C ALA A 224 -2.69 1.43 -9.69
N LYS A 225 -3.72 2.10 -10.21
CA LYS A 225 -3.63 2.86 -11.47
C LYS A 225 -2.63 4.02 -11.37
N GLY A 226 -2.58 4.70 -10.23
CA GLY A 226 -1.58 5.74 -9.97
C GLY A 226 -0.16 5.20 -9.99
N ALA A 227 0.07 4.05 -9.37
CA ALA A 227 1.37 3.39 -9.38
C ALA A 227 1.80 2.98 -10.79
N ILE A 228 0.89 2.43 -11.60
CA ILE A 228 1.16 2.09 -13.01
C ILE A 228 1.49 3.35 -13.81
N ALA A 229 0.70 4.40 -13.68
CA ALA A 229 0.93 5.67 -14.36
C ALA A 229 2.30 6.28 -14.00
N MET A 230 2.75 6.15 -12.73
CA MET A 230 4.09 6.55 -12.32
C MET A 230 5.19 5.71 -12.96
N MET A 231 5.01 4.39 -13.05
CA MET A 231 5.97 3.49 -13.70
C MET A 231 6.16 3.86 -15.17
N GLU A 232 5.09 4.23 -15.87
CA GLU A 232 5.08 4.58 -17.29
C GLU A 232 5.49 6.02 -17.59
N SER A 233 5.52 6.88 -16.57
CA SER A 233 5.80 8.32 -16.75
C SER A 233 7.28 8.65 -16.87
N ASP A 234 7.55 9.91 -17.24
CA ASP A 234 8.89 10.50 -17.25
C ASP A 234 9.28 11.16 -15.91
N ILE A 235 8.70 10.71 -14.80
CA ILE A 235 9.15 11.13 -13.46
C ILE A 235 10.65 10.82 -13.35
N PRO A 236 11.49 11.80 -12.99
CA PRO A 236 12.92 11.56 -12.81
C PRO A 236 13.18 10.47 -11.77
N ASN A 237 14.19 9.63 -12.01
CA ASN A 237 14.59 8.61 -11.05
C ASN A 237 15.16 9.27 -9.78
N GLY A 238 14.92 8.64 -8.64
CA GLY A 238 15.25 9.18 -7.32
C GLY A 238 14.19 10.12 -6.74
N GLU A 239 13.15 10.47 -7.53
CA GLU A 239 12.08 11.35 -7.06
C GLU A 239 11.08 10.63 -6.17
N VAL A 240 10.62 11.38 -5.16
CA VAL A 240 9.49 11.01 -4.30
C VAL A 240 8.20 11.59 -4.89
N VAL A 241 7.12 10.81 -4.87
CA VAL A 241 5.79 11.24 -5.33
C VAL A 241 4.70 10.71 -4.40
N ASN A 242 3.81 11.60 -3.99
CA ASN A 242 2.66 11.26 -3.16
C ASN A 242 1.47 10.81 -4.01
N LEU A 243 0.74 9.79 -3.53
CA LEU A 243 -0.60 9.45 -4.03
C LEU A 243 -1.60 9.45 -2.88
N GLY A 244 -2.71 10.16 -3.09
CA GLY A 244 -3.79 10.30 -2.12
C GLY A 244 -5.00 10.97 -2.75
N SER A 245 -6.07 11.17 -1.98
CA SER A 245 -7.32 11.75 -2.47
C SER A 245 -7.41 13.26 -2.25
N ASN A 246 -6.55 13.85 -1.41
CA ASN A 246 -6.63 15.21 -0.88
C ASN A 246 -7.92 15.48 -0.06
N LYS A 247 -8.61 14.42 0.37
CA LYS A 247 -9.80 14.52 1.24
C LYS A 247 -9.55 13.73 2.52
N THR A 248 -9.89 14.33 3.65
CA THR A 248 -9.68 13.70 4.96
C THR A 248 -11.00 13.36 5.64
N TYR A 249 -11.01 12.24 6.33
CA TYR A 249 -12.12 11.79 7.16
C TYR A 249 -11.59 11.40 8.53
N SER A 250 -12.30 11.78 9.61
CA SER A 250 -12.01 11.26 10.92
C SER A 250 -12.43 9.79 11.02
N ILE A 251 -11.84 9.07 11.96
CA ILE A 251 -12.23 7.67 12.22
C ILE A 251 -13.70 7.58 12.63
N GLU A 252 -14.19 8.58 13.38
CA GLU A 252 -15.62 8.70 13.71
C GLU A 252 -16.51 8.85 12.46
N GLN A 253 -16.13 9.76 11.53
CA GLN A 253 -16.86 9.94 10.29
C GLN A 253 -16.92 8.66 9.45
N LEU A 254 -15.81 7.92 9.38
CA LEU A 254 -15.77 6.63 8.71
C LEU A 254 -16.69 5.60 9.36
N ALA A 255 -16.70 5.54 10.71
CA ALA A 255 -17.58 4.63 11.44
C ALA A 255 -19.05 4.90 11.11
N GLN A 256 -19.45 6.19 11.07
CA GLN A 256 -20.82 6.57 10.71
C GLN A 256 -21.17 6.19 9.25
N LEU A 257 -20.23 6.41 8.30
CA LEU A 257 -20.45 6.03 6.90
C LEU A 257 -20.59 4.52 6.75
N VAL A 258 -19.70 3.74 7.35
CA VAL A 258 -19.75 2.27 7.30
C VAL A 258 -21.01 1.77 8.01
N GLY A 259 -21.41 2.38 9.13
CA GLY A 259 -22.65 2.04 9.85
C GLY A 259 -23.88 2.13 8.94
N LYS A 260 -24.03 3.24 8.22
CA LYS A 260 -25.13 3.40 7.25
C LYS A 260 -25.11 2.33 6.16
N LEU A 261 -23.91 2.04 5.62
CA LEU A 261 -23.76 1.05 4.53
C LEU A 261 -23.99 -0.39 4.99
N THR A 262 -23.84 -0.68 6.29
CA THR A 262 -24.15 -1.99 6.89
C THR A 262 -25.57 -2.08 7.44
N GLY A 263 -26.42 -1.07 7.20
CA GLY A 263 -27.85 -1.09 7.54
C GLY A 263 -28.19 -0.63 8.96
N HIS A 264 -27.29 0.10 9.63
CA HIS A 264 -27.54 0.66 10.96
C HIS A 264 -27.99 2.13 10.86
N ASP A 265 -29.18 2.45 11.38
CA ASP A 265 -29.67 3.83 11.48
C ASP A 265 -28.82 4.66 12.45
N SER A 266 -28.28 4.02 13.49
CA SER A 266 -27.36 4.64 14.43
C SER A 266 -26.37 3.60 14.96
N ILE A 267 -25.14 4.05 15.25
CA ILE A 267 -24.10 3.25 15.86
C ILE A 267 -23.66 3.86 17.20
N LYS A 268 -23.22 3.03 18.11
CA LYS A 268 -22.58 3.44 19.36
C LYS A 268 -21.07 3.26 19.22
N ILE A 269 -20.30 4.32 19.43
CA ILE A 269 -18.84 4.25 19.41
C ILE A 269 -18.32 4.21 20.85
N GLU A 270 -17.52 3.20 21.16
CA GLU A 270 -16.83 3.04 22.45
C GLU A 270 -15.32 3.19 22.20
N VAL A 271 -14.71 4.14 22.92
CA VAL A 271 -13.25 4.33 22.83
C VAL A 271 -12.57 3.39 23.83
N GLU A 272 -11.74 2.48 23.30
CA GLU A 272 -10.94 1.54 24.12
C GLU A 272 -9.52 2.06 24.29
N SER A 273 -9.09 2.22 25.54
CA SER A 273 -7.73 2.70 25.87
C SER A 273 -6.62 1.78 25.35
N SER A 274 -6.87 0.48 25.29
CA SER A 274 -5.92 -0.52 24.75
C SER A 274 -5.64 -0.36 23.24
N ARG A 275 -6.52 0.36 22.54
CA ARG A 275 -6.37 0.66 21.10
C ARG A 275 -5.72 2.01 20.82
N LEU A 276 -5.45 2.80 21.88
CA LEU A 276 -4.74 4.08 21.76
C LEU A 276 -3.24 3.83 21.57
N ARG A 277 -2.63 4.55 20.63
CA ARG A 277 -1.19 4.52 20.44
C ARG A 277 -0.51 5.58 21.32
N THR A 278 0.65 5.27 21.86
CA THR A 278 1.46 6.23 22.63
C THR A 278 1.88 7.42 21.77
N LEU A 279 2.26 7.16 20.54
CA LEU A 279 2.53 8.16 19.50
C LEU A 279 1.57 7.89 18.35
N ASP A 280 0.66 8.78 18.10
CA ASP A 280 -0.29 8.66 16.98
C ASP A 280 -0.16 9.85 16.03
N VAL A 281 -0.50 9.63 14.79
CA VAL A 281 -0.56 10.66 13.76
C VAL A 281 -1.95 11.27 13.79
N ASP A 282 -2.07 12.59 14.01
CA ASP A 282 -3.37 13.25 14.11
C ASP A 282 -4.01 13.50 12.76
N LEU A 283 -3.19 13.90 11.77
CA LEU A 283 -3.69 14.32 10.47
C LEU A 283 -2.71 13.93 9.35
N LEU A 284 -3.24 13.27 8.32
CA LEU A 284 -2.59 13.09 7.01
C LEU A 284 -3.55 13.56 5.93
N GLN A 285 -3.08 14.48 5.08
CA GLN A 285 -3.81 14.98 3.90
C GLN A 285 -2.84 15.14 2.74
N CYS A 286 -3.05 14.42 1.66
CA CYS A 286 -2.17 14.36 0.50
C CYS A 286 -2.28 15.59 -0.40
N ASP A 287 -1.15 16.15 -0.81
CA ASP A 287 -1.06 16.87 -2.06
C ASP A 287 -0.56 15.92 -3.15
N TYR A 288 -1.41 15.57 -4.11
CA TYR A 288 -1.05 14.72 -5.26
C TYR A 288 -0.72 15.52 -6.53
N SER A 289 -0.53 16.82 -6.43
CA SER A 289 -0.29 17.72 -7.58
C SER A 289 0.92 17.28 -8.41
N LYS A 290 1.96 16.75 -7.77
CA LYS A 290 3.15 16.24 -8.45
C LYS A 290 2.83 14.99 -9.28
N ALA A 291 2.09 14.03 -8.73
CA ALA A 291 1.61 12.87 -9.47
C ALA A 291 0.77 13.30 -10.69
N GLN A 292 -0.19 14.18 -10.47
CA GLN A 292 -1.06 14.70 -11.53
C GLN A 292 -0.26 15.39 -12.64
N LYS A 293 0.73 16.21 -12.28
CA LYS A 293 1.59 16.92 -13.23
C LYS A 293 2.33 15.96 -14.18
N TYR A 294 2.89 14.89 -13.64
CA TYR A 294 3.70 13.95 -14.44
C TYR A 294 2.89 12.90 -15.18
N THR A 295 1.74 12.51 -14.62
CA THR A 295 0.98 11.35 -15.10
C THR A 295 -0.43 11.66 -15.59
N GLY A 296 -0.96 12.83 -15.25
CA GLY A 296 -2.38 13.16 -15.43
C GLY A 296 -3.30 12.43 -14.44
N TRP A 297 -2.74 11.59 -13.54
CA TRP A 297 -3.53 10.82 -12.60
C TRP A 297 -4.24 11.71 -11.57
N LYS A 298 -5.44 11.31 -11.22
CA LYS A 298 -6.22 11.81 -10.09
C LYS A 298 -7.12 10.69 -9.57
N PRO A 299 -7.48 10.69 -8.27
CA PRO A 299 -8.42 9.71 -7.73
C PRO A 299 -9.77 9.84 -8.45
N GLN A 300 -10.37 8.69 -8.78
CA GLN A 300 -11.62 8.62 -9.54
C GLN A 300 -12.82 8.33 -8.65
N LEU A 301 -12.62 7.50 -7.62
CA LEU A 301 -13.70 7.14 -6.70
C LEU A 301 -13.73 8.09 -5.49
N ASP A 302 -14.94 8.54 -5.13
CA ASP A 302 -15.17 9.17 -3.83
C ASP A 302 -15.28 8.10 -2.73
N ILE A 303 -15.22 8.56 -1.47
CA ILE A 303 -15.21 7.67 -0.32
C ILE A 303 -16.52 6.87 -0.18
N GLU A 304 -17.66 7.46 -0.50
CA GLU A 304 -18.96 6.82 -0.31
C GLU A 304 -19.14 5.64 -1.27
N GLU A 305 -18.88 5.86 -2.57
CA GLU A 305 -18.95 4.79 -3.56
C GLU A 305 -17.87 3.72 -3.32
N GLY A 306 -16.64 4.13 -2.95
CA GLY A 306 -15.57 3.20 -2.62
C GLY A 306 -15.90 2.34 -1.39
N LEU A 307 -16.43 2.94 -0.32
CA LEU A 307 -16.88 2.20 0.87
C LEU A 307 -18.03 1.26 0.54
N LYS A 308 -19.00 1.68 -0.28
CA LYS A 308 -20.11 0.82 -0.72
C LYS A 308 -19.58 -0.45 -1.40
N ARG A 309 -18.67 -0.33 -2.35
CA ARG A 309 -18.03 -1.48 -3.02
C ARG A 309 -17.23 -2.34 -2.04
N THR A 310 -16.53 -1.70 -1.10
CA THR A 310 -15.77 -2.40 -0.08
C THR A 310 -16.68 -3.21 0.83
N VAL A 311 -17.71 -2.59 1.42
CA VAL A 311 -18.69 -3.27 2.29
C VAL A 311 -19.36 -4.42 1.54
N GLN A 312 -19.84 -4.19 0.30
CA GLN A 312 -20.45 -5.22 -0.50
C GLN A 312 -19.52 -6.43 -0.69
N TRP A 313 -18.26 -6.16 -1.06
CA TRP A 313 -17.27 -7.24 -1.25
C TRP A 313 -17.09 -8.06 0.04
N TYR A 314 -16.96 -7.39 1.17
CA TYR A 314 -16.80 -8.08 2.45
C TYR A 314 -18.04 -8.85 2.86
N MET A 315 -19.23 -8.36 2.63
CA MET A 315 -20.49 -9.09 2.89
C MET A 315 -20.59 -10.37 2.03
N GLU A 316 -20.14 -10.33 0.79
CA GLU A 316 -20.14 -11.47 -0.13
C GLU A 316 -19.01 -12.48 0.18
N ASN A 317 -17.89 -12.02 0.72
CA ASN A 317 -16.67 -12.81 0.90
C ASN A 317 -16.25 -13.01 2.37
N GLY A 318 -17.04 -12.56 3.33
CA GLY A 318 -16.70 -12.46 4.76
C GLY A 318 -16.23 -13.73 5.46
N LYS A 319 -16.46 -14.92 4.89
CA LYS A 319 -15.90 -16.19 5.40
C LYS A 319 -14.42 -16.39 5.08
N ARG A 320 -13.81 -15.47 4.35
CA ARG A 320 -12.41 -15.52 3.87
C ARG A 320 -11.47 -14.61 4.66
N TRP A 321 -11.91 -14.01 5.75
CA TRP A 321 -11.09 -13.07 6.53
C TRP A 321 -10.04 -13.81 7.33
N ILE A 322 -8.78 -13.55 7.02
CA ILE A 322 -7.64 -14.24 7.63
C ILE A 322 -7.55 -13.92 9.11
N TRP A 323 -7.81 -12.66 9.52
CA TRP A 323 -7.69 -12.22 10.90
C TRP A 323 -8.79 -12.74 11.84
N GLU A 324 -9.96 -13.18 11.35
CA GLU A 324 -10.92 -13.89 12.19
C GLU A 324 -10.43 -15.28 12.65
N LYS A 325 -9.38 -15.81 12.01
CA LYS A 325 -8.73 -17.06 12.40
C LYS A 325 -7.61 -16.83 13.43
N LEU A 326 -7.20 -15.56 13.64
CA LEU A 326 -6.14 -15.18 14.57
C LEU A 326 -6.68 -14.60 15.89
N LEU A 327 -8.00 -14.42 16.02
CA LEU A 327 -8.74 -14.06 17.22
C LEU A 327 -9.50 -15.27 17.78
#